data_f5626192dff4b17e18212ac48f0a4e22
#
_entry.id   f5626192dff4b17e18212ac48f0a4e22
#
_cell.length_a   1.000
_cell.length_b   1.000
_cell.length_c   1.000
_cell.angle_alpha   90.00
_cell.angle_beta   90.00
_cell.angle_gamma   90.00
#
_symmetry.space_group_name_H-M   'P 1'
#
loop_
_entity.id
_entity.type
_entity.pdbx_description
1 polymer ?
#
loop_
_entity_poly.entity_id
_entity_poly.type
_entity_poly.pdbx_seq_one_letter_code
_entity_poly.pdbx_strand_id
1 'polypeptide(L)'
;MHALKRTLFGLFSSALLVASAANAACLGEQSSTKVYTFDVVPQHTAAKIYTTWSPLLQRVGQEAGLCFELRVAATIPEFEQKLLKGEPEFVFLNPYHAVLANQKKKYQPLLADSEDLLTGILVVRADSPIKSLDELKGKNISLPAPNAFAASLLIRAEMAKRKIDINPVFVKTHSNVYRSVIGKDAIAGGGVNYTLDNEVPEVRQQLRVLFESQAYTPHPVATHPSVPAAARERFLKAMLKLTQDEEGRKLLDGINLSKPQAVTYAKHYKPLESLHLEKFLVLTGQ
;
A
#
# COMPACT_ATOMS: atom_id res chain seq x y z
N MET A 1 -73.39 51.23 17.07
CA MET A 1 -72.04 51.36 16.51
C MET A 1 -71.22 50.19 17.06
N HIS A 2 -71.10 49.06 16.32
CA HIS A 2 -70.43 47.83 16.76
C HIS A 2 -69.15 47.62 15.94
N ALA A 3 -68.02 47.65 16.60
CA ALA A 3 -66.73 47.38 16.02
C ALA A 3 -66.46 45.87 15.95
N LEU A 4 -66.24 45.36 14.72
CA LEU A 4 -65.95 43.96 14.46
C LEU A 4 -64.45 43.70 14.55
N LYS A 5 -63.99 42.94 15.55
CA LYS A 5 -62.59 42.47 15.67
C LYS A 5 -62.39 41.24 14.81
N ARG A 6 -61.58 41.36 13.73
CA ARG A 6 -61.08 40.23 12.92
C ARG A 6 -59.81 39.65 13.60
N THR A 7 -59.91 38.43 14.05
CA THR A 7 -58.75 37.65 14.55
C THR A 7 -58.16 36.90 13.35
N LEU A 8 -56.90 37.26 12.99
CA LEU A 8 -56.08 36.53 12.00
C LEU A 8 -55.43 35.30 12.73
N PHE A 9 -55.77 34.09 12.33
CA PHE A 9 -55.10 32.86 12.71
C PHE A 9 -53.92 32.66 11.71
N GLY A 10 -52.71 32.87 12.17
CA GLY A 10 -51.49 32.58 11.43
C GLY A 10 -51.16 31.08 11.48
N LEU A 11 -51.25 30.37 10.39
CA LEU A 11 -50.74 29.00 10.26
C LEU A 11 -49.23 29.05 10.13
N PHE A 12 -48.54 28.64 11.20
CA PHE A 12 -47.08 28.37 11.13
C PHE A 12 -46.92 26.98 10.55
N SER A 13 -46.55 26.92 9.23
CA SER A 13 -46.10 25.67 8.59
C SER A 13 -44.63 25.44 8.99
N SER A 14 -44.39 24.54 9.94
CA SER A 14 -43.07 24.07 10.32
C SER A 14 -42.57 23.14 9.21
N ALA A 15 -41.74 23.66 8.29
CA ALA A 15 -40.98 22.84 7.32
C ALA A 15 -39.90 22.08 8.10
N LEU A 16 -40.10 20.76 8.27
CA LEU A 16 -39.02 19.86 8.70
C LEU A 16 -37.98 19.80 7.57
N LEU A 17 -36.84 20.49 7.77
CA LEU A 17 -35.63 20.25 7.01
C LEU A 17 -35.09 18.86 7.37
N VAL A 18 -35.38 17.86 6.54
CA VAL A 18 -34.68 16.59 6.58
C VAL A 18 -33.28 16.86 6.02
N ALA A 19 -32.31 17.04 6.93
CA ALA A 19 -30.91 17.05 6.55
C ALA A 19 -30.56 15.66 6.01
N SER A 20 -30.54 15.51 4.70
CA SER A 20 -29.92 14.36 4.04
C SER A 20 -28.44 14.38 4.43
N ALA A 21 -28.04 13.52 5.36
CA ALA A 21 -26.62 13.23 5.56
C ALA A 21 -26.09 12.74 4.20
N ALA A 22 -25.22 13.54 3.56
CA ALA A 22 -24.49 13.10 2.41
C ALA A 22 -23.64 11.91 2.85
N ASN A 23 -24.12 10.70 2.62
CA ASN A 23 -23.32 9.50 2.75
C ASN A 23 -22.14 9.66 1.81
N ALA A 24 -20.94 9.80 2.35
CA ALA A 24 -19.71 9.68 1.55
C ALA A 24 -19.83 8.37 0.77
N ALA A 25 -19.81 8.49 -0.57
CA ALA A 25 -19.99 7.33 -1.44
C ALA A 25 -18.93 6.30 -1.09
N CYS A 26 -19.34 5.18 -0.50
CA CYS A 26 -18.43 4.11 -0.12
C CYS A 26 -18.20 3.17 -1.31
N LEU A 27 -17.06 2.49 -1.30
CA LEU A 27 -16.77 1.43 -2.24
C LEU A 27 -17.32 0.11 -1.69
N GLY A 28 -18.32 -0.46 -2.35
CA GLY A 28 -18.94 -1.72 -1.96
C GLY A 28 -20.44 -1.62 -1.67
N GLU A 29 -20.88 -2.26 -0.58
CA GLU A 29 -22.30 -2.39 -0.18
C GLU A 29 -22.82 -1.08 0.44
N GLN A 30 -23.64 -0.36 -0.32
CA GLN A 30 -24.16 0.97 0.06
C GLN A 30 -25.12 0.92 1.28
N SER A 31 -25.75 -0.22 1.53
CA SER A 31 -26.64 -0.42 2.70
C SER A 31 -25.87 -0.72 3.99
N SER A 32 -24.56 -0.85 3.93
CA SER A 32 -23.73 -1.11 5.10
C SER A 32 -23.79 0.06 6.09
N THR A 33 -24.07 -0.25 7.35
CA THR A 33 -24.12 0.75 8.43
C THR A 33 -22.74 1.21 8.90
N LYS A 34 -21.67 0.51 8.45
CA LYS A 34 -20.29 0.82 8.80
C LYS A 34 -19.44 0.96 7.54
N VAL A 35 -18.72 2.08 7.44
CA VAL A 35 -17.65 2.30 6.45
C VAL A 35 -16.32 1.96 7.11
N TYR A 36 -15.60 0.99 6.54
CA TYR A 36 -14.27 0.63 6.98
C TYR A 36 -13.22 1.43 6.22
N THR A 37 -12.20 1.91 6.90
CA THR A 37 -11.05 2.51 6.24
C THR A 37 -10.17 1.45 5.59
N PHE A 38 -9.73 1.71 4.36
CA PHE A 38 -8.79 0.86 3.62
C PHE A 38 -7.62 1.72 3.15
N ASP A 39 -6.46 1.54 3.75
CA ASP A 39 -5.25 2.30 3.40
C ASP A 39 -4.32 1.46 2.51
N VAL A 40 -3.73 2.10 1.51
CA VAL A 40 -2.77 1.46 0.60
C VAL A 40 -1.43 2.16 0.70
N VAL A 41 -0.35 1.38 0.89
CA VAL A 41 1.01 1.92 0.90
C VAL A 41 1.33 2.60 -0.43
N PRO A 42 1.80 3.87 -0.45
CA PRO A 42 1.95 4.65 -1.66
C PRO A 42 3.22 4.30 -2.45
N GLN A 43 3.24 3.11 -3.08
CA GLN A 43 4.32 2.68 -3.98
C GLN A 43 4.25 3.37 -5.35
N HIS A 44 3.04 3.76 -5.75
CA HIS A 44 2.71 4.44 -7.00
C HIS A 44 2.07 5.81 -6.72
N THR A 45 1.76 6.56 -7.77
CA THR A 45 1.00 7.81 -7.65
C THR A 45 -0.40 7.55 -7.09
N ALA A 46 -0.96 8.50 -6.35
CA ALA A 46 -2.32 8.37 -5.80
C ALA A 46 -3.35 8.07 -6.90
N ALA A 47 -3.25 8.73 -8.06
CA ALA A 47 -4.13 8.46 -9.21
C ALA A 47 -4.09 6.98 -9.64
N LYS A 48 -2.89 6.40 -9.76
CA LYS A 48 -2.73 4.98 -10.11
C LYS A 48 -3.35 4.08 -9.04
N ILE A 49 -3.14 4.37 -7.76
CA ILE A 49 -3.71 3.59 -6.65
C ILE A 49 -5.25 3.65 -6.69
N TYR A 50 -5.84 4.85 -6.83
CA TYR A 50 -7.29 4.98 -6.92
C TYR A 50 -7.87 4.23 -8.13
N THR A 51 -7.24 4.30 -9.31
CA THR A 51 -7.73 3.62 -10.51
C THR A 51 -7.66 2.10 -10.42
N THR A 52 -6.72 1.54 -9.65
CA THR A 52 -6.58 0.09 -9.50
C THR A 52 -7.38 -0.46 -8.31
N TRP A 53 -7.37 0.22 -7.17
CA TRP A 53 -7.99 -0.27 -5.95
C TRP A 53 -9.49 0.02 -5.83
N SER A 54 -9.98 1.15 -6.39
CA SER A 54 -11.41 1.48 -6.26
C SER A 54 -12.32 0.44 -6.90
N PRO A 55 -12.12 -0.02 -8.15
CA PRO A 55 -12.98 -1.04 -8.74
C PRO A 55 -12.88 -2.39 -8.00
N LEU A 56 -11.70 -2.76 -7.52
CA LEU A 56 -11.52 -3.96 -6.70
C LEU A 56 -12.30 -3.87 -5.39
N LEU A 57 -12.16 -2.78 -4.63
CA LEU A 57 -12.86 -2.60 -3.36
C LEU A 57 -14.38 -2.48 -3.56
N GLN A 58 -14.82 -1.88 -4.68
CA GLN A 58 -16.23 -1.86 -5.06
C GLN A 58 -16.78 -3.29 -5.21
N ARG A 59 -16.11 -4.13 -5.99
CA ARG A 59 -16.52 -5.53 -6.23
C ARG A 59 -16.44 -6.37 -4.94
N VAL A 60 -15.32 -6.30 -4.22
CA VAL A 60 -15.12 -7.05 -2.96
C VAL A 60 -16.12 -6.61 -1.90
N GLY A 61 -16.37 -5.31 -1.77
CA GLY A 61 -17.31 -4.77 -0.80
C GLY A 61 -18.74 -5.24 -1.05
N GLN A 62 -19.18 -5.24 -2.31
CA GLN A 62 -20.48 -5.79 -2.71
C GLN A 62 -20.61 -7.28 -2.37
N GLU A 63 -19.61 -8.08 -2.74
CA GLU A 63 -19.58 -9.52 -2.49
C GLU A 63 -19.53 -9.86 -1.00
N ALA A 64 -18.81 -9.07 -0.20
CA ALA A 64 -18.64 -9.26 1.24
C ALA A 64 -19.75 -8.62 2.08
N GLY A 65 -20.63 -7.78 1.52
CA GLY A 65 -21.55 -6.95 2.29
C GLY A 65 -20.81 -5.95 3.18
N LEU A 66 -19.71 -5.36 2.68
CA LEU A 66 -18.87 -4.38 3.37
C LEU A 66 -18.77 -3.10 2.55
N CYS A 67 -18.49 -2.00 3.23
CA CYS A 67 -18.34 -0.67 2.64
C CYS A 67 -16.98 -0.11 3.01
N PHE A 68 -16.20 0.40 2.03
CA PHE A 68 -14.84 0.88 2.24
C PHE A 68 -14.67 2.35 1.85
N GLU A 69 -13.87 3.06 2.63
CA GLU A 69 -13.25 4.32 2.28
C GLU A 69 -11.79 4.05 1.92
N LEU A 70 -11.44 4.18 0.63
CA LEU A 70 -10.05 4.06 0.17
C LEU A 70 -9.28 5.33 0.53
N ARG A 71 -8.17 5.17 1.24
CA ARG A 71 -7.29 6.26 1.65
C ARG A 71 -5.87 6.04 1.14
N VAL A 72 -5.27 7.09 0.63
CA VAL A 72 -3.89 7.08 0.12
C VAL A 72 -3.11 8.22 0.76
N ALA A 73 -2.09 7.91 1.54
CA ALA A 73 -1.18 8.90 2.09
C ALA A 73 -0.30 9.51 0.98
N ALA A 74 0.13 10.75 1.16
CA ALA A 74 1.00 11.42 0.18
C ALA A 74 2.40 10.80 0.12
N THR A 75 2.86 10.21 1.22
CA THR A 75 4.21 9.62 1.33
C THR A 75 4.18 8.34 2.18
N ILE A 76 5.19 7.47 1.99
CA ILE A 76 5.36 6.28 2.83
C ILE A 76 5.55 6.65 4.31
N PRO A 77 6.34 7.64 4.72
CA PRO A 77 6.41 8.05 6.12
C PRO A 77 5.07 8.50 6.73
N GLU A 78 4.23 9.21 5.98
CA GLU A 78 2.88 9.57 6.44
C GLU A 78 1.99 8.33 6.62
N PHE A 79 2.03 7.40 5.67
CA PHE A 79 1.35 6.12 5.77
C PHE A 79 1.78 5.35 7.03
N GLU A 80 3.09 5.28 7.29
CA GLU A 80 3.66 4.62 8.48
C GLU A 80 3.17 5.22 9.79
N GLN A 81 3.10 6.55 9.88
CA GLN A 81 2.59 7.22 11.06
C GLN A 81 1.14 6.81 11.37
N LYS A 82 0.27 6.79 10.36
CA LYS A 82 -1.12 6.33 10.49
C LYS A 82 -1.19 4.85 10.89
N LEU A 83 -0.41 4.01 10.23
CA LEU A 83 -0.34 2.57 10.52
C LEU A 83 0.09 2.29 11.96
N LEU A 84 1.15 2.97 12.44
CA LEU A 84 1.69 2.78 13.79
C LEU A 84 0.80 3.39 14.88
N LYS A 85 -0.10 4.31 14.55
CA LYS A 85 -1.18 4.75 15.44
C LYS A 85 -2.35 3.76 15.49
N GLY A 86 -2.47 2.86 14.51
CA GLY A 86 -3.56 1.91 14.40
C GLY A 86 -4.80 2.49 13.73
N GLU A 87 -4.64 3.54 12.90
CA GLU A 87 -5.76 4.22 12.26
C GLU A 87 -6.44 3.40 11.15
N PRO A 88 -5.72 2.69 10.24
CA PRO A 88 -6.35 1.88 9.20
C PRO A 88 -7.03 0.63 9.78
N GLU A 89 -8.27 0.36 9.38
CA GLU A 89 -8.95 -0.89 9.74
C GLU A 89 -8.54 -2.05 8.81
N PHE A 90 -8.49 -1.79 7.50
CA PHE A 90 -7.87 -2.65 6.49
C PHE A 90 -6.69 -1.93 5.88
N VAL A 91 -5.66 -2.66 5.50
CA VAL A 91 -4.45 -2.04 4.98
C VAL A 91 -3.70 -2.98 4.04
N PHE A 92 -3.29 -2.47 2.86
CA PHE A 92 -2.29 -3.11 2.02
C PHE A 92 -0.93 -2.49 2.31
N LEU A 93 0.05 -3.31 2.69
CA LEU A 93 1.29 -2.81 3.28
C LEU A 93 2.49 -3.70 2.92
N ASN A 94 3.71 -3.18 3.02
CA ASN A 94 4.88 -4.00 2.72
C ASN A 94 5.15 -5.04 3.83
N PRO A 95 5.94 -6.09 3.54
CA PRO A 95 6.22 -7.16 4.48
C PRO A 95 6.80 -6.71 5.82
N TYR A 96 7.69 -5.71 5.83
CA TYR A 96 8.27 -5.21 7.09
C TYR A 96 7.31 -4.29 7.85
N HIS A 97 6.44 -3.56 7.15
CA HIS A 97 5.31 -2.89 7.78
C HIS A 97 4.39 -3.88 8.48
N ALA A 98 4.18 -5.11 7.92
CA ALA A 98 3.42 -6.16 8.59
C ALA A 98 4.06 -6.59 9.90
N VAL A 99 5.40 -6.66 9.96
CA VAL A 99 6.15 -6.93 11.20
C VAL A 99 5.90 -5.83 12.23
N LEU A 100 6.14 -4.57 11.85
CA LEU A 100 5.99 -3.44 12.76
C LEU A 100 4.54 -3.27 13.23
N ALA A 101 3.57 -3.36 12.33
CA ALA A 101 2.15 -3.23 12.64
C ALA A 101 1.65 -4.37 13.56
N ASN A 102 2.13 -5.60 13.34
CA ASN A 102 1.80 -6.71 14.24
C ASN A 102 2.40 -6.51 15.62
N GLN A 103 3.68 -6.14 15.72
CA GLN A 103 4.36 -5.93 17.00
C GLN A 103 3.73 -4.78 17.79
N LYS A 104 3.46 -3.64 17.15
CA LYS A 104 2.99 -2.41 17.80
C LYS A 104 1.48 -2.35 18.01
N LYS A 105 0.68 -2.86 17.07
CA LYS A 105 -0.78 -2.71 17.04
C LYS A 105 -1.55 -4.01 16.78
N LYS A 106 -0.85 -5.16 16.75
CA LYS A 106 -1.45 -6.50 16.60
C LYS A 106 -2.22 -6.72 15.30
N TYR A 107 -1.89 -5.96 14.24
CA TYR A 107 -2.44 -6.22 12.91
C TYR A 107 -2.21 -7.66 12.49
N GLN A 108 -3.20 -8.24 11.83
CA GLN A 108 -3.17 -9.61 11.34
C GLN A 108 -3.18 -9.61 9.81
N PRO A 109 -2.15 -10.14 9.13
CA PRO A 109 -2.20 -10.41 7.71
C PRO A 109 -3.34 -11.40 7.39
N LEU A 110 -4.10 -11.14 6.34
CA LEU A 110 -5.19 -11.99 5.89
C LEU A 110 -4.85 -12.77 4.63
N LEU A 111 -4.34 -12.09 3.62
CA LEU A 111 -4.01 -12.67 2.32
C LEU A 111 -2.81 -11.96 1.69
N ALA A 112 -2.09 -12.69 0.85
CA ALA A 112 -1.00 -12.20 0.00
C ALA A 112 -0.96 -13.03 -1.28
N ASP A 113 -0.17 -12.62 -2.27
CA ASP A 113 0.08 -13.45 -3.44
C ASP A 113 0.87 -14.70 -3.07
N SER A 114 0.60 -15.82 -3.74
CA SER A 114 1.25 -17.12 -3.47
C SER A 114 2.39 -17.46 -4.43
N GLU A 115 2.44 -16.84 -5.59
CA GLU A 115 3.39 -17.18 -6.66
C GLU A 115 4.37 -16.04 -6.95
N ASP A 116 3.89 -14.80 -6.98
CA ASP A 116 4.71 -13.64 -7.31
C ASP A 116 5.49 -13.15 -6.07
N LEU A 117 6.55 -13.89 -5.74
CA LEU A 117 7.39 -13.55 -4.61
C LEU A 117 8.08 -12.19 -4.81
N LEU A 118 8.26 -11.47 -3.70
CA LEU A 118 8.85 -10.16 -3.67
C LEU A 118 10.38 -10.24 -3.61
N THR A 119 11.06 -9.69 -4.59
CA THR A 119 12.51 -9.47 -4.53
C THR A 119 12.85 -7.98 -4.54
N GLY A 120 13.84 -7.59 -3.75
CA GLY A 120 14.46 -6.27 -3.84
C GLY A 120 15.47 -6.26 -4.96
N ILE A 121 15.36 -5.29 -5.85
CA ILE A 121 16.30 -5.10 -6.95
C ILE A 121 17.10 -3.81 -6.80
N LEU A 122 18.35 -3.82 -7.25
CA LEU A 122 19.13 -2.63 -7.46
C LEU A 122 19.39 -2.49 -8.97
N VAL A 123 18.89 -1.41 -9.56
CA VAL A 123 19.03 -1.15 -10.99
C VAL A 123 20.09 -0.10 -11.26
N VAL A 124 20.72 -0.22 -12.42
CA VAL A 124 21.58 0.80 -13.03
C VAL A 124 21.09 1.08 -14.45
N ARG A 125 21.57 2.14 -15.09
CA ARG A 125 21.30 2.35 -16.52
C ARG A 125 21.78 1.16 -17.34
N ALA A 126 21.11 0.85 -18.43
CA ALA A 126 21.47 -0.26 -19.31
C ALA A 126 22.90 -0.09 -19.92
N ASP A 127 23.29 1.16 -20.21
CA ASP A 127 24.61 1.52 -20.73
C ASP A 127 25.67 1.79 -19.64
N SER A 128 25.34 1.57 -18.36
CA SER A 128 26.27 1.80 -17.25
C SER A 128 27.45 0.82 -17.30
N PRO A 129 28.70 1.29 -17.08
CA PRO A 129 29.86 0.41 -16.96
C PRO A 129 29.91 -0.40 -15.68
N ILE A 130 29.08 -0.05 -14.66
CA ILE A 130 29.07 -0.70 -13.34
C ILE A 130 28.60 -2.14 -13.46
N LYS A 131 29.41 -3.08 -12.96
CA LYS A 131 29.15 -4.53 -13.04
C LYS A 131 29.04 -5.20 -11.67
N SER A 132 29.45 -4.52 -10.60
CA SER A 132 29.45 -5.06 -9.24
C SER A 132 28.91 -4.05 -8.21
N LEU A 133 28.48 -4.55 -7.06
CA LEU A 133 28.03 -3.70 -5.94
C LEU A 133 29.18 -2.88 -5.35
N ASP A 134 30.43 -3.38 -5.38
CA ASP A 134 31.59 -2.71 -4.81
C ASP A 134 31.89 -1.36 -5.50
N GLU A 135 31.52 -1.22 -6.77
CA GLU A 135 31.68 0.01 -7.54
C GLU A 135 30.70 1.13 -7.10
N LEU A 136 29.73 0.79 -6.25
CA LEU A 136 28.77 1.74 -5.69
C LEU A 136 29.26 2.46 -4.44
N LYS A 137 30.45 2.12 -3.94
CA LYS A 137 31.02 2.75 -2.73
C LYS A 137 31.10 4.27 -2.86
N GLY A 138 30.53 4.98 -1.90
CA GLY A 138 30.46 6.44 -1.86
C GLY A 138 29.53 7.08 -2.89
N LYS A 139 28.72 6.30 -3.61
CA LYS A 139 27.83 6.81 -4.67
C LYS A 139 26.43 7.12 -4.14
N ASN A 140 25.74 8.03 -4.83
CA ASN A 140 24.34 8.32 -4.61
C ASN A 140 23.48 7.17 -5.16
N ILE A 141 22.62 6.62 -4.29
CA ILE A 141 21.68 5.57 -4.64
C ILE A 141 20.27 6.09 -4.38
N SER A 142 19.45 6.16 -5.41
CA SER A 142 18.04 6.54 -5.28
C SER A 142 17.23 5.41 -4.66
N LEU A 143 16.43 5.76 -3.66
CA LEU A 143 15.53 4.84 -2.94
C LEU A 143 14.15 5.49 -2.80
N PRO A 144 13.03 4.72 -2.78
CA PRO A 144 11.71 5.35 -2.71
C PRO A 144 11.44 6.02 -1.36
N ALA A 145 11.76 5.35 -0.27
CA ALA A 145 11.62 5.85 1.10
C ALA A 145 12.52 5.06 2.05
N PRO A 146 12.84 5.60 3.23
CA PRO A 146 13.72 4.91 4.19
C PRO A 146 13.26 3.49 4.53
N ASN A 147 11.96 3.31 4.79
CA ASN A 147 11.40 2.05 5.27
C ASN A 147 10.69 1.22 4.19
N ALA A 148 10.91 1.53 2.90
CA ALA A 148 10.47 0.66 1.82
C ALA A 148 11.23 -0.68 1.91
N PHE A 149 10.52 -1.79 2.23
CA PHE A 149 11.12 -3.05 2.63
C PHE A 149 12.21 -3.54 1.67
N ALA A 150 11.81 -4.02 0.49
CA ALA A 150 12.75 -4.64 -0.42
C ALA A 150 13.61 -3.61 -1.19
N ALA A 151 13.02 -2.47 -1.54
CA ALA A 151 13.68 -1.43 -2.32
C ALA A 151 14.68 -0.57 -1.54
N SER A 152 14.60 -0.54 -0.21
CA SER A 152 15.46 0.29 0.63
C SER A 152 16.08 -0.47 1.79
N LEU A 153 15.28 -1.09 2.68
CA LEU A 153 15.81 -1.76 3.86
C LEU A 153 16.73 -2.92 3.48
N LEU A 154 16.30 -3.81 2.57
CA LEU A 154 17.12 -4.94 2.13
C LEU A 154 18.37 -4.47 1.38
N ILE A 155 18.25 -3.44 0.50
CA ILE A 155 19.39 -2.90 -0.24
C ILE A 155 20.41 -2.32 0.74
N ARG A 156 19.99 -1.47 1.69
CA ARG A 156 20.90 -0.89 2.69
C ARG A 156 21.52 -1.96 3.60
N ALA A 157 20.75 -2.98 3.96
CA ALA A 157 21.27 -4.11 4.76
C ALA A 157 22.33 -4.90 3.99
N GLU A 158 22.12 -5.17 2.69
CA GLU A 158 23.09 -5.86 1.84
C GLU A 158 24.38 -5.03 1.67
N MET A 159 24.26 -3.72 1.42
CA MET A 159 25.42 -2.83 1.35
C MET A 159 26.22 -2.83 2.65
N ALA A 160 25.53 -2.71 3.81
CA ALA A 160 26.16 -2.74 5.11
C ALA A 160 26.87 -4.08 5.41
N LYS A 161 26.24 -5.21 5.04
CA LYS A 161 26.83 -6.55 5.17
C LYS A 161 28.14 -6.68 4.39
N ARG A 162 28.21 -6.07 3.21
CA ARG A 162 29.42 -6.03 2.34
C ARG A 162 30.38 -4.92 2.71
N LYS A 163 30.10 -4.09 3.71
CA LYS A 163 30.90 -2.92 4.11
C LYS A 163 31.05 -1.90 2.97
N ILE A 164 29.99 -1.75 2.17
CA ILE A 164 29.89 -0.77 1.09
C ILE A 164 29.07 0.42 1.60
N ASP A 165 29.75 1.53 1.86
CA ASP A 165 29.08 2.77 2.24
C ASP A 165 28.47 3.41 0.99
N ILE A 166 27.18 3.78 1.07
CA ILE A 166 26.43 4.44 0.02
C ILE A 166 25.77 5.72 0.56
N ASN A 167 25.44 6.66 -0.35
CA ASN A 167 24.66 7.84 -0.01
C ASN A 167 23.20 7.65 -0.45
N PRO A 168 22.25 7.27 0.45
CA PRO A 168 20.86 7.08 0.08
C PRO A 168 20.16 8.41 -0.19
N VAL A 169 19.50 8.53 -1.35
CA VAL A 169 18.67 9.67 -1.75
C VAL A 169 17.23 9.22 -1.89
N PHE A 170 16.32 9.76 -1.08
CA PHE A 170 14.91 9.34 -1.07
C PHE A 170 14.06 10.20 -2.01
N VAL A 171 13.41 9.56 -2.99
CA VAL A 171 12.71 10.23 -4.10
C VAL A 171 11.19 9.91 -4.15
N LYS A 172 10.63 9.42 -3.07
CA LYS A 172 9.19 9.21 -2.78
C LYS A 172 8.57 7.96 -3.39
N THR A 173 8.75 7.68 -4.69
CA THR A 173 8.10 6.55 -5.37
C THR A 173 9.10 5.69 -6.13
N HIS A 174 8.75 4.43 -6.44
CA HIS A 174 9.59 3.55 -7.26
C HIS A 174 9.79 4.12 -8.66
N SER A 175 8.75 4.67 -9.29
CA SER A 175 8.87 5.29 -10.62
C SER A 175 9.85 6.47 -10.62
N ASN A 176 9.90 7.27 -9.54
CA ASN A 176 10.88 8.35 -9.42
C ASN A 176 12.31 7.81 -9.28
N VAL A 177 12.49 6.67 -8.58
CA VAL A 177 13.80 6.00 -8.50
C VAL A 177 14.31 5.67 -9.90
N TYR A 178 13.49 5.02 -10.72
CA TYR A 178 13.88 4.62 -12.07
C TYR A 178 14.23 5.83 -12.94
N ARG A 179 13.42 6.88 -12.89
CA ARG A 179 13.68 8.14 -13.64
C ARG A 179 14.94 8.86 -13.16
N SER A 180 15.21 8.86 -11.85
CA SER A 180 16.43 9.43 -11.27
C SER A 180 17.69 8.72 -11.79
N VAL A 181 17.67 7.39 -11.91
CA VAL A 181 18.77 6.61 -12.47
C VAL A 181 18.94 6.90 -13.98
N ILE A 182 17.85 6.95 -14.75
CA ILE A 182 17.88 7.29 -16.17
C ILE A 182 18.41 8.70 -16.38
N GLY A 183 17.98 9.67 -15.56
CA GLY A 183 18.40 11.08 -15.59
C GLY A 183 19.82 11.33 -15.07
N LYS A 184 20.49 10.29 -14.52
CA LYS A 184 21.85 10.37 -13.93
C LYS A 184 21.94 11.17 -12.63
N ASP A 185 20.79 11.44 -11.95
CA ASP A 185 20.77 12.04 -10.61
C ASP A 185 21.34 11.07 -9.56
N ALA A 186 21.22 9.77 -9.82
CA ALA A 186 21.84 8.71 -9.04
C ALA A 186 22.46 7.66 -9.96
N ILE A 187 23.51 6.99 -9.47
CA ILE A 187 24.23 5.97 -10.26
C ILE A 187 23.47 4.65 -10.31
N ALA A 188 22.68 4.37 -9.26
CA ALA A 188 21.86 3.18 -9.13
C ALA A 188 20.57 3.50 -8.33
N GLY A 189 19.60 2.62 -8.39
CA GLY A 189 18.34 2.80 -7.70
C GLY A 189 17.74 1.52 -7.15
N GLY A 190 17.20 1.57 -5.94
CA GLY A 190 16.52 0.45 -5.30
C GLY A 190 15.05 0.37 -5.70
N GLY A 191 14.60 -0.80 -6.12
CA GLY A 191 13.23 -1.10 -6.51
C GLY A 191 12.78 -2.46 -6.01
N VAL A 192 11.63 -2.90 -6.50
CA VAL A 192 11.17 -4.29 -6.39
C VAL A 192 10.86 -4.83 -7.78
N ASN A 193 10.97 -6.15 -7.96
CA ASN A 193 10.79 -6.82 -9.25
C ASN A 193 9.55 -6.29 -10.01
N TYR A 194 8.36 -6.50 -9.49
CA TYR A 194 7.12 -6.13 -10.18
C TYR A 194 6.95 -4.62 -10.41
N THR A 195 7.57 -3.74 -9.61
CA THR A 195 7.48 -2.28 -9.88
C THR A 195 8.29 -1.87 -11.10
N LEU A 196 9.38 -2.59 -11.42
CA LEU A 196 10.10 -2.41 -12.67
C LEU A 196 9.34 -3.05 -13.84
N ASP A 197 8.81 -4.25 -13.65
CA ASP A 197 8.04 -4.97 -14.67
C ASP A 197 6.78 -4.22 -15.11
N ASN A 198 6.17 -3.47 -14.20
CA ASN A 198 4.99 -2.63 -14.45
C ASN A 198 5.30 -1.23 -15.00
N GLU A 199 6.57 -0.85 -15.17
CA GLU A 199 6.93 0.38 -15.87
C GLU A 199 6.74 0.26 -17.38
N VAL A 200 6.53 1.39 -18.03
CA VAL A 200 6.42 1.43 -19.50
C VAL A 200 7.70 0.93 -20.16
N PRO A 201 7.63 0.33 -21.37
CA PRO A 201 8.78 -0.24 -22.05
C PRO A 201 9.95 0.74 -22.19
N GLU A 202 9.66 2.03 -22.43
CA GLU A 202 10.65 3.11 -22.60
C GLU A 202 11.49 3.34 -21.33
N VAL A 203 10.95 3.07 -20.16
CA VAL A 203 11.66 3.13 -18.86
C VAL A 203 12.44 1.85 -18.64
N ARG A 204 11.80 0.68 -18.82
CA ARG A 204 12.45 -0.62 -18.55
C ARG A 204 13.69 -0.86 -19.40
N GLN A 205 13.64 -0.54 -20.71
CA GLN A 205 14.74 -0.75 -21.65
C GLN A 205 15.99 0.08 -21.34
N GLN A 206 15.85 1.17 -20.60
CA GLN A 206 16.95 2.03 -20.19
C GLN A 206 17.64 1.57 -18.90
N LEU A 207 17.13 0.51 -18.26
CA LEU A 207 17.61 -0.01 -16.98
C LEU A 207 18.01 -1.48 -17.12
N ARG A 208 18.94 -1.91 -16.27
CA ARG A 208 19.23 -3.33 -16.02
C ARG A 208 19.39 -3.59 -14.54
N VAL A 209 19.03 -4.78 -14.10
CA VAL A 209 19.23 -5.23 -12.73
C VAL A 209 20.71 -5.53 -12.51
N LEU A 210 21.31 -4.91 -11.52
CA LEU A 210 22.67 -5.14 -11.05
C LEU A 210 22.71 -6.17 -9.92
N PHE A 211 21.68 -6.16 -9.06
CA PHE A 211 21.57 -7.05 -7.89
C PHE A 211 20.11 -7.36 -7.64
N GLU A 212 19.85 -8.58 -7.20
CA GLU A 212 18.56 -9.06 -6.73
C GLU A 212 18.69 -9.78 -5.40
N SER A 213 17.80 -9.48 -4.46
CA SER A 213 17.78 -10.13 -3.14
C SER A 213 17.16 -11.53 -3.24
N GLN A 214 17.25 -12.31 -2.16
CA GLN A 214 16.39 -13.48 -2.02
C GLN A 214 14.91 -13.07 -2.04
N ALA A 215 14.04 -14.03 -2.37
CA ALA A 215 12.61 -13.84 -2.46
C ALA A 215 11.92 -13.92 -1.09
N TYR A 216 10.87 -13.12 -0.90
CA TYR A 216 10.07 -13.05 0.31
C TYR A 216 8.57 -13.12 0.00
N THR A 217 7.77 -13.50 0.99
CA THR A 217 6.30 -13.36 0.89
C THR A 217 5.97 -11.89 0.61
N PRO A 218 5.14 -11.60 -0.43
CA PRO A 218 4.89 -10.23 -0.86
C PRO A 218 3.98 -9.46 0.09
N HIS A 219 3.53 -8.31 -0.39
CA HIS A 219 2.67 -7.38 0.34
C HIS A 219 1.35 -8.05 0.75
N PRO A 220 0.99 -8.09 2.04
CA PRO A 220 -0.32 -8.58 2.46
C PRO A 220 -1.38 -7.48 2.48
N VAL A 221 -2.63 -7.90 2.39
CA VAL A 221 -3.72 -7.18 3.03
C VAL A 221 -3.79 -7.65 4.48
N ALA A 222 -3.78 -6.71 5.41
CA ALA A 222 -3.88 -6.96 6.84
C ALA A 222 -5.03 -6.18 7.46
N THR A 223 -5.44 -6.57 8.67
CA THR A 223 -6.50 -5.87 9.41
C THR A 223 -6.09 -5.54 10.82
N HIS A 224 -6.59 -4.40 11.31
CA HIS A 224 -6.52 -4.04 12.71
C HIS A 224 -7.40 -4.99 13.58
N PRO A 225 -7.04 -5.31 14.82
CA PRO A 225 -7.83 -6.18 15.70
C PRO A 225 -9.27 -5.73 15.96
N SER A 226 -9.55 -4.42 15.82
CA SER A 226 -10.90 -3.86 15.97
C SER A 226 -11.89 -4.32 14.89
N VAL A 227 -11.39 -4.83 13.75
CA VAL A 227 -12.25 -5.38 12.70
C VAL A 227 -12.85 -6.71 13.18
N PRO A 228 -14.19 -6.86 13.24
CA PRO A 228 -14.83 -8.11 13.67
C PRO A 228 -14.38 -9.32 12.83
N ALA A 229 -14.22 -10.48 13.47
CA ALA A 229 -13.82 -11.71 12.79
C ALA A 229 -14.69 -12.03 11.57
N ALA A 230 -16.02 -11.91 11.72
CA ALA A 230 -16.96 -12.13 10.62
C ALA A 230 -16.75 -11.19 9.43
N ALA A 231 -16.36 -9.93 9.66
CA ALA A 231 -16.03 -9.00 8.56
C ALA A 231 -14.73 -9.40 7.86
N ARG A 232 -13.70 -9.80 8.62
CA ARG A 232 -12.42 -10.30 8.07
C ARG A 232 -12.63 -11.54 7.21
N GLU A 233 -13.43 -12.49 7.69
CA GLU A 233 -13.75 -13.73 6.98
C GLU A 233 -14.50 -13.45 5.66
N ARG A 234 -15.52 -12.58 5.69
CA ARG A 234 -16.26 -12.20 4.48
C ARG A 234 -15.36 -11.50 3.46
N PHE A 235 -14.49 -10.58 3.91
CA PHE A 235 -13.51 -9.94 3.04
C PHE A 235 -12.56 -10.94 2.40
N LEU A 236 -11.95 -11.83 3.20
CA LEU A 236 -11.04 -12.86 2.70
C LEU A 236 -11.73 -13.76 1.67
N LYS A 237 -12.94 -14.23 1.97
CA LYS A 237 -13.73 -15.08 1.06
C LYS A 237 -14.04 -14.35 -0.26
N ALA A 238 -14.44 -13.09 -0.20
CA ALA A 238 -14.71 -12.28 -1.38
C ALA A 238 -13.46 -12.08 -2.24
N MET A 239 -12.31 -11.76 -1.63
CA MET A 239 -11.03 -11.63 -2.36
C MET A 239 -10.64 -12.94 -3.06
N LEU A 240 -10.75 -14.08 -2.37
CA LEU A 240 -10.43 -15.38 -2.96
C LEU A 240 -11.40 -15.76 -4.10
N LYS A 241 -12.66 -15.35 -4.01
CA LYS A 241 -13.67 -15.61 -5.06
C LYS A 241 -13.38 -14.89 -6.37
N LEU A 242 -12.68 -13.75 -6.35
CA LEU A 242 -12.31 -13.01 -7.57
C LEU A 242 -11.49 -13.84 -8.56
N THR A 243 -10.78 -14.86 -8.11
CA THR A 243 -10.04 -15.77 -9.01
C THR A 243 -10.94 -16.61 -9.93
N GLN A 244 -12.26 -16.67 -9.66
CA GLN A 244 -13.19 -17.54 -10.35
C GLN A 244 -13.70 -16.97 -11.68
N ASP A 245 -13.60 -15.65 -11.88
CA ASP A 245 -14.03 -15.00 -13.12
C ASP A 245 -12.93 -14.11 -13.74
N GLU A 246 -13.08 -13.79 -15.03
CA GLU A 246 -12.06 -13.03 -15.77
C GLU A 246 -11.90 -11.59 -15.26
N GLU A 247 -13.02 -10.94 -14.93
CA GLU A 247 -13.00 -9.56 -14.42
C GLU A 247 -12.29 -9.51 -13.05
N GLY A 248 -12.62 -10.45 -12.16
CA GLY A 248 -11.98 -10.58 -10.86
C GLY A 248 -10.47 -10.81 -10.98
N ARG A 249 -10.02 -11.67 -11.89
CA ARG A 249 -8.59 -11.88 -12.15
C ARG A 249 -7.91 -10.60 -12.63
N LYS A 250 -8.53 -9.84 -13.56
CA LYS A 250 -7.98 -8.55 -14.01
C LYS A 250 -7.85 -7.53 -12.87
N LEU A 251 -8.81 -7.50 -11.94
CA LEU A 251 -8.74 -6.62 -10.76
C LEU A 251 -7.59 -7.03 -9.83
N LEU A 252 -7.39 -8.31 -9.61
CA LEU A 252 -6.30 -8.84 -8.79
C LEU A 252 -4.94 -8.58 -9.44
N ASP A 253 -4.79 -8.81 -10.74
CA ASP A 253 -3.56 -8.54 -11.50
C ASP A 253 -3.18 -7.04 -11.42
N GLY A 254 -4.19 -6.15 -11.45
CA GLY A 254 -3.99 -4.71 -11.34
C GLY A 254 -3.33 -4.24 -10.03
N ILE A 255 -3.36 -5.07 -8.99
CA ILE A 255 -2.76 -4.79 -7.67
C ILE A 255 -1.62 -5.76 -7.31
N ASN A 256 -1.10 -6.54 -8.27
CA ASN A 256 -0.08 -7.56 -8.08
C ASN A 256 -0.47 -8.62 -7.02
N LEU A 257 -1.68 -9.14 -7.14
CA LEU A 257 -2.23 -10.16 -6.26
C LEU A 257 -2.97 -11.23 -7.10
N SER A 258 -2.33 -11.70 -8.17
CA SER A 258 -2.92 -12.59 -9.19
C SER A 258 -3.38 -13.92 -8.60
N LYS A 259 -2.68 -14.44 -7.59
CA LYS A 259 -3.01 -15.69 -6.90
C LYS A 259 -3.09 -15.50 -5.40
N PRO A 260 -4.15 -14.84 -4.91
CA PRO A 260 -4.35 -14.59 -3.50
C PRO A 260 -4.50 -15.89 -2.72
N GLN A 261 -3.77 -15.99 -1.61
CA GLN A 261 -3.94 -17.05 -0.62
C GLN A 261 -4.00 -16.49 0.79
N ALA A 262 -4.67 -17.20 1.68
CA ALA A 262 -4.68 -16.86 3.10
C ALA A 262 -3.27 -16.98 3.69
N VAL A 263 -2.86 -15.97 4.45
CA VAL A 263 -1.57 -15.94 5.13
C VAL A 263 -1.74 -15.67 6.62
N THR A 264 -0.72 -16.03 7.40
CA THR A 264 -0.65 -15.73 8.84
C THR A 264 0.66 -15.02 9.17
N TYR A 265 0.65 -14.20 10.21
CA TYR A 265 1.86 -13.56 10.67
C TYR A 265 2.96 -14.56 11.04
N ALA A 266 2.61 -15.57 11.83
CA ALA A 266 3.57 -16.53 12.37
C ALA A 266 4.36 -17.27 11.27
N LYS A 267 3.68 -17.68 10.19
CA LYS A 267 4.30 -18.45 9.11
C LYS A 267 5.03 -17.56 8.10
N HIS A 268 4.44 -16.42 7.72
CA HIS A 268 4.84 -15.71 6.50
C HIS A 268 5.64 -14.43 6.77
N TYR A 269 5.43 -13.75 7.91
CA TYR A 269 6.06 -12.45 8.19
C TYR A 269 6.96 -12.46 9.43
N LYS A 270 6.67 -13.27 10.45
CA LYS A 270 7.53 -13.41 11.63
C LYS A 270 8.98 -13.75 11.29
N PRO A 271 9.30 -14.61 10.30
CA PRO A 271 10.69 -14.87 9.92
C PRO A 271 11.49 -13.63 9.53
N LEU A 272 10.83 -12.55 9.07
CA LEU A 272 11.47 -11.29 8.72
C LEU A 272 12.08 -10.56 9.93
N GLU A 273 11.65 -10.89 11.15
CA GLU A 273 12.24 -10.35 12.38
C GLU A 273 13.74 -10.70 12.48
N SER A 274 14.14 -11.87 11.97
CA SER A 274 15.54 -12.32 11.96
C SER A 274 16.46 -11.54 11.02
N LEU A 275 15.90 -10.69 10.16
CA LEU A 275 16.70 -9.83 9.27
C LEU A 275 17.32 -8.62 9.99
N HIS A 276 16.90 -8.36 11.23
CA HIS A 276 17.41 -7.28 12.07
C HIS A 276 17.47 -5.92 11.35
N LEU A 277 16.37 -5.59 10.63
CA LEU A 277 16.27 -4.37 9.83
C LEU A 277 15.96 -3.12 10.66
N GLU A 278 15.65 -3.27 11.96
CA GLU A 278 15.33 -2.18 12.88
C GLU A 278 16.42 -1.10 12.92
N LYS A 279 17.69 -1.47 12.77
CA LYS A 279 18.84 -0.55 12.73
C LYS A 279 18.85 0.38 11.50
N PHE A 280 18.09 0.05 10.47
CA PHE A 280 17.95 0.85 9.25
C PHE A 280 16.64 1.65 9.21
N LEU A 281 15.75 1.46 10.18
CA LEU A 281 14.49 2.19 10.24
C LEU A 281 14.72 3.67 10.53
N VAL A 282 13.94 4.49 9.86
CA VAL A 282 13.80 5.92 10.16
C VAL A 282 12.37 6.13 10.62
N LEU A 283 12.15 6.14 11.92
CA LEU A 283 10.84 6.42 12.50
C LEU A 283 10.69 7.93 12.65
N THR A 284 9.80 8.55 11.86
CA THR A 284 9.47 9.97 11.98
C THR A 284 8.48 10.15 13.12
N GLY A 285 8.84 10.93 14.13
CA GLY A 285 7.93 11.34 15.22
C GLY A 285 8.14 10.64 16.57
N GLN A 286 9.37 10.22 16.88
CA GLN A 286 9.82 9.98 18.27
C GLN A 286 10.59 11.17 18.78
#